data_63658abc376052ea3d5a02ec2ae77468
#
_entry.id   63658abc376052ea3d5a02ec2ae77468
#
_cell.length_a   1.000
_cell.length_b   1.000
_cell.length_c   1.000
_cell.angle_alpha   90.00
_cell.angle_beta   90.00
_cell.angle_gamma   90.00
#
_symmetry.space_group_name_H-M   'P 1'
#
loop_
_entity.id
_entity.type
_entity.pdbx_description
1 polymer ?
#
loop_
_entity_poly.entity_id
_entity_poly.type
_entity_poly.pdbx_seq_one_letter_code
_entity_poly.pdbx_strand_id
1 'polypeptide(L)'
;MCIRDSLPSDRYSIEIMPNAIIDFFDNTNDTLNYSFTTKKRSDYGNLYLNLSGISYDKLIVELLNLKGEIIRSNFLTSNSDPCTFENILPGDYTIRVINDLNKNNLWDTGDFSKKIKPEPTYHYNDTIKVRANWVIREKI
;
A
#
# COMPACT_ATOMS: atom_id res chain seq x y z
N MET A 1 -12.36 -5.60 3.13
CA MET A 1 -11.93 -6.71 3.99
C MET A 1 -10.55 -7.15 3.57
N CYS A 2 -9.53 -6.90 4.36
CA CYS A 2 -8.18 -7.42 4.10
C CYS A 2 -8.06 -8.78 4.79
N ILE A 3 -8.07 -9.85 4.02
CA ILE A 3 -7.76 -11.19 4.53
C ILE A 3 -6.23 -11.25 4.64
N ARG A 4 -5.69 -11.03 5.85
CA ARG A 4 -4.23 -11.06 6.09
C ARG A 4 -3.67 -12.49 6.20
N ASP A 5 -4.53 -13.46 6.39
CA ASP A 5 -4.18 -14.85 6.76
C ASP A 5 -4.32 -15.80 5.58
N SER A 6 -4.71 -15.32 4.39
CA SER A 6 -4.82 -16.19 3.22
C SER A 6 -3.43 -16.63 2.75
N LEU A 7 -3.29 -17.95 2.59
CA LEU A 7 -2.06 -18.54 2.06
C LEU A 7 -1.93 -18.29 0.54
N PRO A 8 -0.71 -18.11 0.03
CA PRO A 8 -0.48 -17.98 -1.41
C PRO A 8 -0.81 -19.29 -2.14
N SER A 9 -1.37 -19.20 -3.34
CA SER A 9 -1.74 -20.35 -4.20
C SER A 9 -2.80 -21.28 -3.59
N ASP A 10 -3.58 -20.78 -2.68
CA ASP A 10 -4.61 -21.57 -2.01
C ASP A 10 -6.00 -21.25 -2.56
N ARG A 11 -6.91 -22.21 -2.47
CA ARG A 11 -8.28 -22.05 -2.90
C ARG A 11 -9.17 -21.87 -1.69
N TYR A 12 -9.99 -20.84 -1.73
CA TYR A 12 -10.94 -20.50 -0.69
C TYR A 12 -12.36 -20.61 -1.23
N SER A 13 -13.30 -21.04 -0.40
CA SER A 13 -14.72 -20.98 -0.68
C SER A 13 -15.43 -20.24 0.46
N ILE A 14 -16.39 -19.42 0.07
CA ILE A 14 -17.30 -18.75 0.98
C ILE A 14 -18.67 -19.34 0.69
N GLU A 15 -19.29 -19.91 1.71
CA GLU A 15 -20.66 -20.40 1.67
C GLU A 15 -21.53 -19.51 2.56
N ILE A 16 -22.58 -18.95 1.99
CA ILE A 16 -23.58 -18.17 2.72
C ILE A 16 -24.83 -19.02 2.79
N MET A 17 -25.19 -19.43 4.02
CA MET A 17 -26.35 -20.27 4.27
C MET A 17 -27.66 -19.58 3.89
N PRO A 18 -28.72 -20.32 3.60
CA PRO A 18 -30.05 -19.77 3.38
C PRO A 18 -30.49 -18.90 4.56
N ASN A 19 -31.18 -17.82 4.29
CA ASN A 19 -31.70 -16.87 5.27
C ASN A 19 -30.62 -16.12 6.09
N ALA A 20 -29.35 -16.14 5.66
CA ALA A 20 -28.27 -15.41 6.32
C ALA A 20 -28.28 -13.89 5.98
N ILE A 21 -28.89 -13.53 4.86
CA ILE A 21 -29.02 -12.13 4.41
C ILE A 21 -30.50 -11.87 4.20
N ILE A 22 -31.02 -10.78 4.77
CA ILE A 22 -32.39 -10.32 4.59
C ILE A 22 -32.31 -8.94 3.93
N ASP A 23 -33.04 -8.74 2.84
CA ASP A 23 -33.13 -7.44 2.17
C ASP A 23 -34.17 -6.53 2.84
N PHE A 24 -34.30 -5.29 2.32
CA PHE A 24 -35.26 -4.32 2.85
C PHE A 24 -36.73 -4.74 2.68
N PHE A 25 -37.02 -5.72 1.81
CA PHE A 25 -38.35 -6.23 1.53
C PHE A 25 -38.61 -7.58 2.19
N ASP A 26 -37.81 -7.96 3.19
CA ASP A 26 -37.88 -9.24 3.92
C ASP A 26 -37.63 -10.48 3.05
N ASN A 27 -37.04 -10.31 1.86
CA ASN A 27 -36.59 -11.45 1.07
C ASN A 27 -35.26 -11.97 1.62
N THR A 28 -35.11 -13.28 1.62
CA THR A 28 -33.93 -13.95 2.10
C THR A 28 -33.14 -14.58 0.95
N ASN A 29 -31.86 -14.79 1.16
CA ASN A 29 -31.01 -15.48 0.19
C ASN A 29 -31.18 -17.00 0.27
N ASP A 30 -31.01 -17.66 -0.86
CA ASP A 30 -30.67 -19.07 -0.94
C ASP A 30 -29.19 -19.29 -0.63
N THR A 31 -28.73 -20.55 -0.64
CA THR A 31 -27.32 -20.89 -0.48
C THR A 31 -26.51 -20.26 -1.60
N LEU A 32 -25.59 -19.34 -1.23
CA LEU A 32 -24.66 -18.72 -2.17
C LEU A 32 -23.28 -19.30 -1.94
N ASN A 33 -22.67 -19.81 -3.00
CA ASN A 33 -21.32 -20.35 -2.99
C ASN A 33 -20.42 -19.48 -3.88
N TYR A 34 -19.34 -18.97 -3.31
CA TYR A 34 -18.32 -18.22 -4.02
C TYR A 34 -16.95 -18.82 -3.77
N SER A 35 -16.21 -19.13 -4.83
CA SER A 35 -14.85 -19.67 -4.71
C SER A 35 -13.85 -18.83 -5.46
N PHE A 36 -12.67 -18.63 -4.86
CA PHE A 36 -11.56 -17.90 -5.46
C PHE A 36 -10.23 -18.55 -5.10
N THR A 37 -9.20 -18.20 -5.85
CA THR A 37 -7.84 -18.70 -5.62
C THR A 37 -6.91 -17.50 -5.43
N THR A 38 -6.03 -17.56 -4.44
CA THR A 38 -5.01 -16.56 -4.21
C THR A 38 -3.86 -16.71 -5.20
N LYS A 39 -3.21 -15.59 -5.53
CA LYS A 39 -2.03 -15.57 -6.40
C LYS A 39 -0.83 -16.21 -5.72
N LYS A 40 0.10 -16.72 -6.52
CA LYS A 40 1.38 -17.24 -6.03
C LYS A 40 2.28 -16.09 -5.60
N ARG A 41 3.20 -16.35 -4.68
CA ARG A 41 4.23 -15.36 -4.30
C ARG A 41 5.09 -14.94 -5.50
N SER A 42 5.33 -15.86 -6.44
CA SER A 42 6.04 -15.58 -7.69
C SER A 42 5.32 -14.60 -8.64
N ASP A 43 4.02 -14.35 -8.41
CA ASP A 43 3.26 -13.40 -9.22
C ASP A 43 3.45 -11.94 -8.74
N TYR A 44 4.17 -11.75 -7.65
CA TYR A 44 4.47 -10.46 -7.05
C TYR A 44 5.96 -10.14 -7.14
N GLY A 45 6.29 -8.86 -7.09
CA GLY A 45 7.64 -8.35 -6.93
C GLY A 45 7.86 -7.72 -5.56
N ASN A 46 9.11 -7.52 -5.19
CA ASN A 46 9.51 -6.84 -3.97
C ASN A 46 10.37 -5.63 -4.32
N LEU A 47 10.15 -4.52 -3.62
CA LEU A 47 10.90 -3.28 -3.79
C LEU A 47 11.55 -2.88 -2.48
N TYR A 48 12.85 -2.68 -2.51
CA TYR A 48 13.66 -2.17 -1.41
C TYR A 48 14.20 -0.80 -1.78
N LEU A 49 13.84 0.20 -0.99
CA LEU A 49 14.29 1.58 -1.17
C LEU A 49 15.34 1.93 -0.12
N ASN A 50 16.46 2.44 -0.58
CA ASN A 50 17.47 3.01 0.28
C ASN A 50 17.40 4.54 0.18
N LEU A 51 16.88 5.18 1.22
CA LEU A 51 16.76 6.63 1.30
C LEU A 51 18.07 7.20 1.81
N SER A 52 18.68 8.11 1.06
CA SER A 52 19.96 8.72 1.41
C SER A 52 19.89 10.25 1.28
N GLY A 53 20.62 10.94 2.16
CA GLY A 53 20.77 12.40 2.09
C GLY A 53 19.61 13.20 2.70
N ILE A 54 18.63 12.57 3.28
CA ILE A 54 17.52 13.23 3.97
C ILE A 54 17.70 13.03 5.48
N SER A 55 17.76 14.13 6.22
CA SER A 55 17.69 14.08 7.69
C SER A 55 16.23 14.17 8.11
N TYR A 56 15.76 13.17 8.86
CA TYR A 56 14.37 13.12 9.29
C TYR A 56 14.22 12.39 10.63
N ASP A 57 13.18 12.73 11.35
CA ASP A 57 12.74 11.96 12.51
C ASP A 57 11.73 10.89 12.12
N LYS A 58 10.83 11.25 11.21
CA LYS A 58 9.79 10.36 10.70
C LYS A 58 9.47 10.66 9.24
N LEU A 59 9.39 9.60 8.43
CA LEU A 59 8.96 9.69 7.04
C LEU A 59 7.73 8.84 6.77
N ILE A 60 6.91 9.33 5.87
CA ILE A 60 5.89 8.53 5.18
C ILE A 60 6.41 8.29 3.76
N VAL A 61 6.58 7.04 3.39
CA VAL A 61 6.99 6.66 2.04
C VAL A 61 5.81 6.00 1.36
N GLU A 62 5.35 6.60 0.29
CA GLU A 62 4.19 6.15 -0.46
C GLU A 62 4.58 5.62 -1.83
N LEU A 63 4.06 4.45 -2.14
CA LEU A 63 4.12 3.84 -3.46
C LEU A 63 2.84 4.19 -4.20
N LEU A 64 2.98 4.91 -5.31
CA LEU A 64 1.85 5.35 -6.14
C LEU A 64 1.87 4.66 -7.50
N ASN A 65 0.70 4.46 -8.08
CA ASN A 65 0.60 4.10 -9.49
C ASN A 65 0.76 5.35 -10.38
N LEU A 66 0.80 5.14 -11.70
CA LEU A 66 0.94 6.25 -12.66
C LEU A 66 -0.26 7.21 -12.68
N LYS A 67 -1.38 6.85 -12.06
CA LYS A 67 -2.55 7.73 -11.90
C LYS A 67 -2.45 8.60 -10.64
N GLY A 68 -1.41 8.43 -9.82
CA GLY A 68 -1.23 9.11 -8.54
C GLY A 68 -2.02 8.51 -7.38
N GLU A 69 -2.59 7.32 -7.54
CA GLU A 69 -3.29 6.62 -6.46
C GLU A 69 -2.29 5.92 -5.55
N ILE A 70 -2.46 6.06 -4.25
CA ILE A 70 -1.61 5.42 -3.25
C ILE A 70 -1.94 3.93 -3.20
N ILE A 71 -0.96 3.11 -3.54
CA ILE A 71 -1.07 1.65 -3.48
C ILE A 71 -0.68 1.12 -2.11
N ARG A 72 0.39 1.68 -1.53
CA ARG A 72 0.87 1.36 -0.18
C ARG A 72 1.61 2.53 0.44
N SER A 73 1.58 2.59 1.76
CA SER A 73 2.36 3.54 2.56
C SER A 73 3.17 2.78 3.61
N ASN A 74 4.42 3.20 3.81
CA ASN A 74 5.29 2.74 4.88
C ASN A 74 5.74 3.93 5.72
N PHE A 75 5.87 3.70 7.03
CA PHE A 75 6.28 4.70 8.01
C PHE A 75 7.66 4.34 8.53
N LEU A 76 8.61 5.26 8.36
CA LEU A 76 9.98 5.09 8.81
C LEU A 76 10.27 6.05 9.97
N THR A 77 10.97 5.53 10.96
CA THR A 77 11.35 6.29 12.17
C THR A 77 12.86 6.45 12.33
N SER A 78 13.65 5.87 11.43
CA SER A 78 15.11 5.89 11.49
C SER A 78 15.71 5.92 10.08
N ASN A 79 16.82 6.66 9.94
CA ASN A 79 17.57 6.76 8.68
C ASN A 79 18.25 5.46 8.24
N SER A 80 18.33 4.47 9.13
CA SER A 80 19.08 3.22 8.90
C SER A 80 18.27 2.08 8.31
N ASP A 81 16.95 2.17 8.34
CA ASP A 81 16.09 1.09 7.88
C ASP A 81 15.75 1.24 6.40
N PRO A 82 16.05 0.22 5.56
CA PRO A 82 15.57 0.23 4.19
C PRO A 82 14.04 0.17 4.18
N CYS A 83 13.42 1.03 3.39
CA CYS A 83 11.99 0.96 3.16
C CYS A 83 11.67 -0.23 2.27
N THR A 84 10.83 -1.14 2.74
CA THR A 84 10.49 -2.36 2.01
C THR A 84 9.03 -2.41 1.63
N PHE A 85 8.76 -2.67 0.36
CA PHE A 85 7.42 -2.98 -0.14
C PHE A 85 7.43 -4.40 -0.70
N GLU A 86 6.78 -5.31 0.02
CA GLU A 86 6.71 -6.71 -0.37
C GLU A 86 5.37 -7.04 -1.04
N ASN A 87 5.38 -8.07 -1.89
CA ASN A 87 4.18 -8.57 -2.56
C ASN A 87 3.44 -7.48 -3.35
N ILE A 88 4.16 -6.73 -4.17
CA ILE A 88 3.60 -5.72 -5.07
C ILE A 88 3.23 -6.39 -6.39
N LEU A 89 2.08 -6.06 -6.94
CA LEU A 89 1.71 -6.51 -8.28
C LEU A 89 2.69 -5.94 -9.31
N PRO A 90 3.00 -6.69 -10.39
CA PRO A 90 3.77 -6.14 -11.49
C PRO A 90 3.11 -4.90 -12.09
N GLY A 91 3.90 -3.88 -12.34
CA GLY A 91 3.42 -2.60 -12.86
C GLY A 91 4.46 -1.49 -12.74
N ASP A 92 4.07 -0.33 -13.17
CA ASP A 92 4.89 0.88 -13.11
C ASP A 92 4.42 1.76 -11.94
N TYR A 93 5.37 2.19 -11.11
CA TYR A 93 5.11 2.90 -9.87
C TYR A 93 6.00 4.12 -9.75
N THR A 94 5.55 5.09 -8.95
CA THR A 94 6.34 6.23 -8.51
C THR A 94 6.38 6.28 -6.99
N ILE A 95 7.36 7.00 -6.44
CA ILE A 95 7.54 7.15 -5.00
C ILE A 95 7.32 8.60 -4.60
N ARG A 96 6.55 8.79 -3.54
CA ARG A 96 6.44 10.04 -2.81
C ARG A 96 6.94 9.85 -1.38
N VAL A 97 7.81 10.73 -0.94
CA VAL A 97 8.33 10.74 0.42
C VAL A 97 7.85 12.02 1.09
N ILE A 98 7.26 11.90 2.26
CA ILE A 98 6.73 13.00 3.06
C ILE A 98 7.51 13.05 4.38
N ASN A 99 7.97 14.23 4.75
CA ASN A 99 8.57 14.43 6.06
C ASN A 99 7.47 14.78 7.08
N ASP A 100 7.06 13.77 7.86
CA ASP A 100 6.01 13.87 8.87
C ASP A 100 6.56 14.58 10.11
N LEU A 101 6.45 15.90 10.13
CA LEU A 101 7.04 16.76 11.17
C LEU A 101 6.32 16.65 12.50
N ASN A 102 5.02 16.45 12.48
CA ASN A 102 4.19 16.34 13.69
C ASN A 102 3.96 14.88 14.14
N LYS A 103 4.45 13.91 13.36
CA LYS A 103 4.43 12.47 13.65
C LYS A 103 3.02 11.86 13.74
N ASN A 104 2.05 12.44 13.01
CA ASN A 104 0.66 11.98 13.00
C ASN A 104 0.37 10.88 11.96
N ASN A 105 1.33 10.49 11.11
CA ASN A 105 1.22 9.55 9.99
C ASN A 105 0.30 10.01 8.83
N LEU A 106 0.07 11.30 8.75
CA LEU A 106 -0.72 11.91 7.67
C LEU A 106 0.10 13.06 7.08
N TRP A 107 -0.13 13.36 5.81
CA TRP A 107 0.41 14.56 5.22
C TRP A 107 -0.46 15.77 5.58
N ASP A 108 0.15 16.79 6.15
CA ASP A 108 -0.52 18.02 6.51
C ASP A 108 -0.31 19.11 5.45
N THR A 109 -1.42 19.64 4.96
CA THR A 109 -1.44 20.70 3.94
C THR A 109 -1.00 22.06 4.46
N GLY A 110 -0.80 22.18 5.78
CA GLY A 110 -0.54 23.45 6.44
C GLY A 110 -1.82 24.25 6.71
N ASP A 111 -1.64 25.39 7.38
CA ASP A 111 -2.73 26.29 7.77
C ASP A 111 -2.32 27.73 7.48
N PHE A 112 -2.95 28.34 6.48
CA PHE A 112 -2.64 29.72 6.07
C PHE A 112 -2.94 30.73 7.19
N SER A 113 -4.02 30.53 7.94
CA SER A 113 -4.44 31.42 9.02
C SER A 113 -3.44 31.46 10.16
N LYS A 114 -2.81 30.32 10.44
CA LYS A 114 -1.78 30.15 11.47
C LYS A 114 -0.35 30.30 10.94
N LYS A 115 -0.20 30.59 9.64
CA LYS A 115 1.11 30.68 8.97
C LYS A 115 1.95 29.40 9.08
N ILE A 116 1.28 28.25 9.16
CA ILE A 116 1.92 26.94 9.16
C ILE A 116 2.09 26.49 7.73
N LYS A 117 3.34 26.15 7.33
CA LYS A 117 3.63 25.61 6.01
C LYS A 117 3.19 24.14 5.91
N PRO A 118 2.86 23.65 4.70
CA PRO A 118 2.64 22.23 4.48
C PRO A 118 3.91 21.43 4.77
N GLU A 119 3.74 20.18 5.10
CA GLU A 119 4.86 19.27 5.27
C GLU A 119 5.62 19.05 3.96
N PRO A 120 6.98 19.02 4.01
CA PRO A 120 7.78 18.83 2.81
C PRO A 120 7.52 17.47 2.16
N THR A 121 7.33 17.50 0.85
CA THR A 121 7.15 16.30 0.04
C THR A 121 8.20 16.23 -1.05
N TYR A 122 8.72 15.03 -1.30
CA TYR A 122 9.67 14.74 -2.36
C TYR A 122 9.07 13.67 -3.27
N HIS A 123 9.11 13.93 -4.57
CA HIS A 123 8.70 12.97 -5.57
C HIS A 123 9.93 12.41 -6.27
N TYR A 124 10.01 11.10 -6.35
CA TYR A 124 11.03 10.44 -7.17
C TYR A 124 10.71 10.66 -8.65
N ASN A 125 11.68 11.15 -9.41
CA ASN A 125 11.45 11.59 -10.78
C ASN A 125 11.31 10.43 -11.78
N ASP A 126 11.84 9.27 -11.43
CA ASP A 126 11.83 8.11 -12.30
C ASP A 126 10.69 7.14 -11.98
N THR A 127 10.31 6.36 -12.97
CA THR A 127 9.31 5.30 -12.82
C THR A 127 9.98 3.98 -12.47
N ILE A 128 9.54 3.37 -11.39
CA ILE A 128 10.03 2.06 -10.93
C ILE A 128 9.16 0.98 -11.55
N LYS A 129 9.77 0.14 -12.38
CA LYS A 129 9.07 -0.98 -13.03
C LYS A 129 9.21 -2.24 -12.18
N VAL A 130 8.13 -2.62 -11.51
CA VAL A 130 8.06 -3.85 -10.73
C VAL A 130 7.67 -5.02 -11.63
N ARG A 131 8.45 -6.11 -11.58
CA ARG A 131 8.19 -7.35 -12.32
C ARG A 131 7.93 -8.50 -11.36
N ALA A 132 7.12 -9.45 -11.79
CA ALA A 132 6.84 -10.67 -11.05
C ALA A 132 8.13 -11.44 -10.73
N ASN A 133 8.23 -11.96 -9.52
CA ASN A 133 9.38 -12.72 -9.01
C ASN A 133 10.73 -11.96 -9.01
N TRP A 134 10.68 -10.62 -9.05
CA TRP A 134 11.88 -9.78 -9.02
C TRP A 134 12.01 -9.06 -7.68
N VAL A 135 13.27 -8.88 -7.28
CA VAL A 135 13.67 -8.02 -6.16
C VAL A 135 14.36 -6.80 -6.76
N ILE A 136 13.76 -5.64 -6.57
CA ILE A 136 14.27 -4.37 -7.05
C ILE A 136 14.87 -3.62 -5.88
N ARG A 137 16.03 -3.02 -6.09
CA ARG A 137 16.70 -2.16 -5.10
C ARG A 137 16.99 -0.82 -5.75
N GLU A 138 16.37 0.22 -5.20
CA GLU A 138 16.55 1.59 -5.66
C GLU A 138 17.14 2.45 -4.55
N LYS A 139 17.97 3.42 -4.95
CA LYS A 139 18.53 4.42 -4.07
C LYS A 139 17.90 5.78 -4.41
N ILE A 140 17.27 6.39 -3.43
CA ILE A 140 16.58 7.67 -3.55
C ILE A 140 17.26 8.70 -2.64
#